data_f42617a6014d2dc20964343da66c7f3a
#
_entry.id   f42617a6014d2dc20964343da66c7f3a
#
_cell.length_a   1.000
_cell.length_b   1.000
_cell.length_c   1.000
_cell.angle_alpha   90.00
_cell.angle_beta   90.00
_cell.angle_gamma   90.00
#
_symmetry.space_group_name_H-M   'P 1'
#
loop_
_entity.id
_entity.type
_entity.pdbx_description
1 polymer ?
#
loop_
_entity_poly.entity_id
_entity_poly.type
_entity_poly.pdbx_seq_one_letter_code
_entity_poly.pdbx_strand_id
1 'polypeptide(L)'
;IHYGAGAYICGEETALLESIEGKKGQPRLKPPFPALIGLYGCPTIINNVETIAVVPTILRRGGKWFASLGREKNTGTKIFCISGNVNTPCNVEEEMNIPLKELIEVHAGGVIGGWDNLQAVIPGGSSMPLIPKEKCETLTMDFDSLMAEKSGLGTAGVVVINKDQDIIKCMARIA
;
A
#
# COMPACT_ATOMS: atom_id res chain seq x y z
N ILE A 1 25.50 4.92 2.32
CA ILE A 1 24.46 3.86 2.14
C ILE A 1 24.43 3.04 3.43
N HIS A 2 23.24 2.79 3.95
CA HIS A 2 23.02 1.95 5.11
C HIS A 2 22.08 0.79 4.71
N TYR A 3 22.46 -0.43 5.06
CA TYR A 3 21.68 -1.63 4.75
C TYR A 3 20.92 -2.09 6.00
N GLY A 4 19.62 -2.22 5.91
CA GLY A 4 18.78 -2.85 6.94
C GLY A 4 18.77 -4.37 6.82
N ALA A 5 18.16 -5.03 7.79
CA ALA A 5 17.98 -6.49 7.80
C ALA A 5 16.62 -6.96 7.24
N GLY A 6 15.89 -6.10 6.53
CA GLY A 6 14.59 -6.42 5.92
C GLY A 6 13.41 -6.44 6.89
N ALA A 7 13.52 -5.80 8.06
CA ALA A 7 12.40 -5.69 8.99
C ALA A 7 11.34 -4.73 8.43
N TYR A 8 10.10 -5.23 8.24
CA TYR A 8 8.98 -4.45 7.69
C TYR A 8 8.70 -3.15 8.47
N ILE A 9 8.76 -3.23 9.81
CA ILE A 9 8.51 -2.05 10.67
C ILE A 9 9.50 -0.90 10.42
N CYS A 10 10.70 -1.16 9.91
CA CYS A 10 11.67 -0.12 9.57
C CYS A 10 11.30 0.66 8.29
N GLY A 11 10.15 0.38 7.66
CA GLY A 11 9.50 1.23 6.69
C GLY A 11 8.72 2.40 7.32
N GLU A 12 8.35 2.31 8.61
CA GLU A 12 7.83 3.46 9.36
C GLU A 12 8.99 4.45 9.61
N GLU A 13 8.74 5.74 9.39
CA GLU A 13 9.79 6.77 9.33
C GLU A 13 10.66 6.84 10.60
N THR A 14 10.06 6.77 11.79
CA THR A 14 10.79 6.88 13.06
C THR A 14 11.44 5.56 13.46
N ALA A 15 10.86 4.42 13.11
CA ALA A 15 11.49 3.11 13.27
C ALA A 15 12.73 2.97 12.37
N LEU A 16 12.69 3.55 11.16
CA LEU A 16 13.85 3.67 10.28
C LEU A 16 14.99 4.45 10.96
N LEU A 17 14.67 5.59 11.59
CA LEU A 17 15.65 6.39 12.32
C LEU A 17 16.28 5.62 13.48
N GLU A 18 15.46 4.94 14.31
CA GLU A 18 15.95 4.10 15.41
C GLU A 18 16.88 2.99 14.89
N SER A 19 16.53 2.34 13.79
CA SER A 19 17.34 1.30 13.16
C SER A 19 18.69 1.84 12.64
N ILE A 20 18.69 3.01 12.00
CA ILE A 20 19.91 3.65 11.52
C ILE A 20 20.83 4.04 12.69
N GLU A 21 20.24 4.45 13.80
CA GLU A 21 20.98 4.78 15.04
C GLU A 21 21.51 3.52 15.78
N GLY A 22 21.30 2.32 15.25
CA GLY A 22 21.74 1.05 15.84
C GLY A 22 20.87 0.56 17.00
N LYS A 23 19.67 1.11 17.14
CA LYS A 23 18.68 0.72 18.14
C LYS A 23 17.67 -0.27 17.55
N LYS A 24 16.82 -0.85 18.41
CA LYS A 24 15.68 -1.63 17.96
C LYS A 24 14.73 -0.74 17.13
N GLY A 25 14.33 -1.22 15.96
CA GLY A 25 13.43 -0.51 15.05
C GLY A 25 12.00 -0.41 15.59
N GLN A 26 11.81 0.48 16.55
CA GLN A 26 10.50 0.79 17.13
C GLN A 26 10.13 2.24 16.80
N PRO A 27 8.87 2.51 16.42
CA PRO A 27 8.39 3.88 16.20
C PRO A 27 8.58 4.77 17.44
N ARG A 28 8.86 6.04 17.21
CA ARG A 28 8.91 7.08 18.24
C ARG A 28 7.52 7.68 18.46
N LEU A 29 7.26 8.16 19.67
CA LEU A 29 6.09 9.00 19.92
C LEU A 29 6.24 10.36 19.23
N LYS A 30 5.17 10.86 18.68
CA LYS A 30 5.07 12.18 18.07
C LYS A 30 4.05 13.02 18.85
N PRO A 31 4.32 14.30 19.14
CA PRO A 31 5.56 15.06 18.95
C PRO A 31 6.71 14.60 19.85
N PRO A 32 8.01 14.87 19.52
CA PRO A 32 8.46 15.71 18.40
C PRO A 32 8.44 14.97 17.06
N PHE A 33 8.23 15.74 15.98
CA PHE A 33 8.33 15.22 14.62
C PHE A 33 9.79 15.20 14.14
N PRO A 34 10.18 14.28 13.23
CA PRO A 34 11.55 14.17 12.72
C PRO A 34 12.10 15.47 12.11
N ALA A 35 11.24 16.32 11.55
CA ALA A 35 11.63 17.62 11.03
C ALA A 35 12.24 18.55 12.10
N LEU A 36 11.95 18.30 13.37
CA LEU A 36 12.53 19.03 14.52
C LEU A 36 13.63 18.22 15.19
N ILE A 37 13.35 16.95 15.48
CA ILE A 37 14.28 16.03 16.19
C ILE A 37 14.21 14.66 15.50
N GLY A 38 15.11 14.46 14.53
CA GLY A 38 15.20 13.24 13.73
C GLY A 38 16.44 12.40 14.04
N LEU A 39 17.20 12.05 13.00
CA LEU A 39 18.37 11.21 13.07
C LEU A 39 19.47 11.85 13.93
N TYR A 40 19.94 11.13 14.95
CA TYR A 40 20.93 11.59 15.93
C TYR A 40 20.55 12.94 16.57
N GLY A 41 19.23 13.18 16.72
CA GLY A 41 18.73 14.43 17.30
C GLY A 41 18.74 15.64 16.36
N CYS A 42 19.12 15.47 15.10
CA CYS A 42 19.15 16.54 14.10
C CYS A 42 17.82 16.64 13.35
N PRO A 43 17.44 17.83 12.87
CA PRO A 43 16.30 17.98 11.96
C PRO A 43 16.45 17.10 10.72
N THR A 44 15.46 16.26 10.43
CA THR A 44 15.55 15.24 9.38
C THR A 44 14.30 15.21 8.52
N ILE A 45 14.49 15.23 7.20
CA ILE A 45 13.42 15.00 6.22
C ILE A 45 13.50 13.53 5.77
N ILE A 46 12.36 12.86 5.78
CA ILE A 46 12.24 11.46 5.34
C ILE A 46 11.22 11.42 4.20
N ASN A 47 11.56 10.69 3.14
CA ASN A 47 10.69 10.48 2.00
C ASN A 47 10.57 8.99 1.69
N ASN A 48 9.35 8.56 1.33
CA ASN A 48 9.12 7.21 0.81
C ASN A 48 9.90 7.00 -0.49
N VAL A 49 10.45 5.80 -0.67
CA VAL A 49 11.24 5.43 -1.87
C VAL A 49 10.42 5.58 -3.15
N GLU A 50 9.16 5.15 -3.16
CA GLU A 50 8.27 5.29 -4.31
C GLU A 50 8.08 6.76 -4.72
N THR A 51 7.91 7.65 -3.73
CA THR A 51 7.83 9.09 -3.96
C THR A 51 9.10 9.64 -4.62
N ILE A 52 10.27 9.25 -4.12
CA ILE A 52 11.55 9.73 -4.67
C ILE A 52 11.82 9.11 -6.05
N ALA A 53 11.46 7.85 -6.26
CA ALA A 53 11.72 7.16 -7.52
C ALA A 53 11.01 7.80 -8.73
N VAL A 54 9.83 8.37 -8.54
CA VAL A 54 9.08 9.03 -9.62
C VAL A 54 9.55 10.45 -9.92
N VAL A 55 10.24 11.13 -8.99
CA VAL A 55 10.69 12.52 -9.14
C VAL A 55 11.48 12.78 -10.43
N PRO A 56 12.49 11.96 -10.82
CA PRO A 56 13.24 12.22 -12.04
C PRO A 56 12.36 12.18 -13.31
N THR A 57 11.34 11.32 -13.31
CA THR A 57 10.38 11.22 -14.42
C THR A 57 9.45 12.42 -14.48
N ILE A 58 8.98 12.90 -13.31
CA ILE A 58 8.17 14.11 -13.23
C ILE A 58 8.97 15.33 -13.71
N LEU A 59 10.24 15.45 -13.31
CA LEU A 59 11.10 16.55 -13.75
C LEU A 59 11.32 16.54 -15.27
N ARG A 60 11.43 15.37 -15.88
CA ARG A 60 11.59 15.23 -17.35
C ARG A 60 10.30 15.48 -18.14
N ARG A 61 9.16 14.98 -17.64
CA ARG A 61 7.88 15.00 -18.38
C ARG A 61 6.97 16.15 -17.95
N GLY A 62 7.24 16.73 -16.79
CA GLY A 62 6.46 17.83 -16.20
C GLY A 62 5.33 17.37 -15.29
N GLY A 63 4.95 18.24 -14.34
CA GLY A 63 3.90 17.97 -13.38
C GLY A 63 2.52 17.75 -14.01
N LYS A 64 2.22 18.43 -15.12
CA LYS A 64 0.95 18.23 -15.84
C LYS A 64 0.79 16.81 -16.38
N TRP A 65 1.89 16.23 -16.87
CA TRP A 65 1.87 14.83 -17.28
C TRP A 65 1.55 13.90 -16.12
N PHE A 66 2.22 14.06 -15.00
CA PHE A 66 1.94 13.20 -13.82
C PHE A 66 0.51 13.40 -13.28
N ALA A 67 0.02 14.63 -13.30
CA ALA A 67 -1.35 14.95 -12.88
C ALA A 67 -2.42 14.44 -13.86
N SER A 68 -2.05 14.03 -15.08
CA SER A 68 -2.99 13.43 -16.04
C SER A 68 -3.20 11.92 -15.87
N LEU A 69 -2.38 11.28 -15.03
CA LEU A 69 -2.52 9.87 -14.67
C LEU A 69 -3.50 9.75 -13.49
N GLY A 70 -4.43 8.81 -13.55
CA GLY A 70 -5.47 8.66 -12.53
C GLY A 70 -6.60 9.69 -12.66
N ARG A 71 -7.18 10.11 -11.54
CA ARG A 71 -8.27 11.10 -11.51
C ARG A 71 -7.90 12.33 -10.65
N GLU A 72 -8.66 13.40 -10.78
CA GLU A 72 -8.49 14.62 -9.98
C GLU A 72 -8.42 14.29 -8.47
N LYS A 73 -7.45 14.87 -7.78
CA LYS A 73 -7.09 14.66 -6.36
C LYS A 73 -6.52 13.26 -6.03
N ASN A 74 -6.55 12.33 -6.96
CA ASN A 74 -5.96 10.99 -6.82
C ASN A 74 -5.12 10.69 -8.07
N THR A 75 -4.09 11.48 -8.29
CA THR A 75 -3.27 11.43 -9.52
C THR A 75 -1.98 10.65 -9.32
N GLY A 76 -1.39 10.22 -10.42
CA GLY A 76 -0.13 9.51 -10.47
C GLY A 76 -0.28 8.01 -10.59
N THR A 77 0.85 7.32 -10.41
CA THR A 77 0.93 5.86 -10.40
C THR A 77 1.19 5.32 -9.01
N LYS A 78 0.89 4.05 -8.81
CA LYS A 78 1.12 3.33 -7.56
C LYS A 78 1.57 1.91 -7.85
N ILE A 79 2.50 1.40 -7.03
CA ILE A 79 2.85 -0.02 -7.05
C ILE A 79 1.87 -0.76 -6.14
N PHE A 80 1.10 -1.67 -6.74
CA PHE A 80 0.20 -2.58 -6.04
C PHE A 80 0.87 -3.93 -5.87
N CYS A 81 0.88 -4.43 -4.62
CA CYS A 81 1.43 -5.75 -4.28
C CYS A 81 0.27 -6.70 -4.03
N ILE A 82 -0.06 -7.54 -5.01
CA ILE A 82 -1.25 -8.40 -4.98
C ILE A 82 -0.86 -9.80 -4.49
N SER A 83 -1.55 -10.27 -3.47
CA SER A 83 -1.30 -11.56 -2.81
C SER A 83 -2.57 -12.21 -2.27
N GLY A 84 -2.41 -13.32 -1.56
CA GLY A 84 -3.52 -14.10 -1.02
C GLY A 84 -4.04 -15.12 -2.03
N ASN A 85 -5.35 -15.29 -2.14
CA ASN A 85 -5.98 -16.32 -2.96
C ASN A 85 -6.17 -15.87 -4.42
N VAL A 86 -5.08 -15.52 -5.08
CA VAL A 86 -5.01 -15.21 -6.52
C VAL A 86 -4.17 -16.23 -7.27
N ASN A 87 -4.41 -16.39 -8.58
CA ASN A 87 -3.70 -17.37 -9.39
C ASN A 87 -2.22 -17.02 -9.56
N THR A 88 -1.88 -15.73 -9.68
CA THR A 88 -0.52 -15.25 -9.91
C THR A 88 -0.22 -14.04 -9.01
N PRO A 89 0.24 -14.24 -7.77
CA PRO A 89 0.67 -13.12 -6.93
C PRO A 89 1.75 -12.30 -7.63
N CYS A 90 1.61 -10.96 -7.63
CA CYS A 90 2.50 -10.08 -8.38
C CYS A 90 2.60 -8.68 -7.76
N ASN A 91 3.62 -7.95 -8.20
CA ASN A 91 3.72 -6.51 -8.01
C ASN A 91 3.53 -5.85 -9.38
N VAL A 92 2.67 -4.84 -9.44
CA VAL A 92 2.36 -4.12 -10.68
C VAL A 92 2.28 -2.63 -10.41
N GLU A 93 2.82 -1.82 -11.32
CA GLU A 93 2.61 -0.38 -11.33
C GLU A 93 1.42 -0.06 -12.23
N GLU A 94 0.44 0.63 -11.67
CA GLU A 94 -0.73 1.09 -12.37
C GLU A 94 -1.11 2.52 -12.00
N GLU A 95 -1.96 3.12 -12.81
CA GLU A 95 -2.53 4.43 -12.49
C GLU A 95 -3.43 4.35 -11.26
N MET A 96 -3.40 5.42 -10.48
CA MET A 96 -4.40 5.61 -9.42
C MET A 96 -5.80 5.57 -10.01
N ASN A 97 -6.75 5.01 -9.27
CA ASN A 97 -8.14 4.81 -9.69
C ASN A 97 -8.38 3.61 -10.62
N ILE A 98 -7.40 2.70 -10.77
CA ILE A 98 -7.67 1.41 -11.42
C ILE A 98 -8.81 0.68 -10.68
N PRO A 99 -9.78 0.06 -11.38
CA PRO A 99 -10.79 -0.79 -10.74
C PRO A 99 -10.14 -1.96 -10.00
N LEU A 100 -10.53 -2.21 -8.75
CA LEU A 100 -9.99 -3.32 -7.96
C LEU A 100 -10.16 -4.67 -8.66
N LYS A 101 -11.30 -4.87 -9.30
CA LYS A 101 -11.57 -6.08 -10.06
C LYS A 101 -10.60 -6.26 -11.22
N GLU A 102 -10.36 -5.22 -12.01
CA GLU A 102 -9.40 -5.24 -13.10
C GLU A 102 -7.98 -5.53 -12.59
N LEU A 103 -7.59 -4.88 -11.50
CA LEU A 103 -6.29 -5.11 -10.86
C LEU A 103 -6.09 -6.59 -10.50
N ILE A 104 -7.11 -7.26 -9.98
CA ILE A 104 -7.05 -8.67 -9.58
C ILE A 104 -7.16 -9.60 -10.80
N GLU A 105 -8.14 -9.37 -11.68
CA GLU A 105 -8.44 -10.28 -12.80
C GLU A 105 -7.37 -10.22 -13.89
N VAL A 106 -6.89 -9.02 -14.25
CA VAL A 106 -5.94 -8.85 -15.35
C VAL A 106 -4.51 -9.14 -14.89
N HIS A 107 -4.07 -8.55 -13.77
CA HIS A 107 -2.67 -8.61 -13.36
C HIS A 107 -2.35 -9.85 -12.51
N ALA A 108 -3.25 -10.22 -11.60
CA ALA A 108 -3.03 -11.38 -10.74
C ALA A 108 -3.68 -12.70 -11.26
N GLY A 109 -4.17 -12.69 -12.50
CA GLY A 109 -4.79 -13.87 -13.13
C GLY A 109 -6.10 -14.30 -12.48
N GLY A 110 -6.74 -13.43 -11.72
CA GLY A 110 -8.01 -13.64 -11.05
C GLY A 110 -7.93 -14.36 -9.70
N VAL A 111 -9.08 -14.44 -9.06
CA VAL A 111 -9.26 -15.14 -7.79
C VAL A 111 -9.21 -16.64 -8.02
N ILE A 112 -8.56 -17.40 -7.13
CA ILE A 112 -8.58 -18.87 -7.17
C ILE A 112 -10.03 -19.36 -7.05
N GLY A 113 -10.50 -20.07 -8.05
CA GLY A 113 -11.89 -20.51 -8.17
C GLY A 113 -12.83 -19.48 -8.82
N GLY A 114 -12.26 -18.41 -9.39
CA GLY A 114 -12.98 -17.34 -10.10
C GLY A 114 -13.53 -16.25 -9.19
N TRP A 115 -13.97 -15.14 -9.80
CA TRP A 115 -14.45 -13.97 -9.09
C TRP A 115 -15.63 -14.27 -8.14
N ASP A 116 -16.47 -15.24 -8.50
CA ASP A 116 -17.60 -15.65 -7.64
C ASP A 116 -17.15 -16.30 -6.34
N ASN A 117 -15.93 -16.83 -6.30
CA ASN A 117 -15.33 -17.38 -5.10
C ASN A 117 -14.65 -16.32 -4.20
N LEU A 118 -14.61 -15.05 -4.61
CA LEU A 118 -14.14 -13.98 -3.76
C LEU A 118 -15.00 -13.86 -2.50
N GLN A 119 -14.37 -13.70 -1.35
CA GLN A 119 -15.03 -13.44 -0.07
C GLN A 119 -14.82 -11.97 0.36
N ALA A 120 -13.56 -11.54 0.41
CA ALA A 120 -13.18 -10.19 0.83
C ALA A 120 -11.79 -9.81 0.30
N VAL A 121 -11.48 -8.52 0.33
CA VAL A 121 -10.15 -7.98 0.00
C VAL A 121 -9.69 -7.02 1.10
N ILE A 122 -8.42 -7.10 1.48
CA ILE A 122 -7.75 -6.03 2.23
C ILE A 122 -6.98 -5.21 1.19
N PRO A 123 -7.34 -3.93 0.95
CA PRO A 123 -6.80 -3.19 -0.20
C PRO A 123 -5.45 -2.51 0.06
N GLY A 124 -5.06 -2.33 1.31
CA GLY A 124 -3.95 -1.45 1.68
C GLY A 124 -2.98 -2.02 2.71
N GLY A 125 -2.86 -3.34 2.80
CA GLY A 125 -2.02 -4.01 3.78
C GLY A 125 -2.75 -4.33 5.09
N SER A 126 -2.11 -5.07 5.97
CA SER A 126 -2.72 -5.66 7.18
C SER A 126 -3.32 -4.64 8.16
N SER A 127 -2.93 -3.38 8.09
CA SER A 127 -3.47 -2.30 8.92
C SER A 127 -4.79 -1.72 8.42
N MET A 128 -5.23 -2.09 7.20
CA MET A 128 -6.46 -1.57 6.61
C MET A 128 -7.62 -2.54 6.80
N PRO A 129 -8.83 -2.04 7.07
CA PRO A 129 -10.04 -2.85 7.15
C PRO A 129 -10.32 -3.61 5.85
N LEU A 130 -10.80 -4.83 5.97
CA LEU A 130 -11.24 -5.64 4.83
C LEU A 130 -12.53 -5.09 4.21
N ILE A 131 -12.67 -5.31 2.92
CA ILE A 131 -13.85 -4.92 2.12
C ILE A 131 -14.52 -6.21 1.62
N PRO A 132 -15.81 -6.42 1.88
CA PRO A 132 -16.53 -7.60 1.41
C PRO A 132 -16.75 -7.57 -0.10
N LYS A 133 -16.95 -8.75 -0.70
CA LYS A 133 -17.08 -8.95 -2.16
C LYS A 133 -18.05 -7.98 -2.82
N GLU A 134 -19.22 -7.79 -2.23
CA GLU A 134 -20.31 -6.98 -2.81
C GLU A 134 -19.87 -5.56 -3.14
N LYS A 135 -18.89 -5.03 -2.41
CA LYS A 135 -18.35 -3.69 -2.62
C LYS A 135 -17.15 -3.69 -3.58
N CYS A 136 -16.50 -4.83 -3.76
CA CYS A 136 -15.32 -4.95 -4.63
C CYS A 136 -15.64 -4.81 -6.13
N GLU A 137 -16.89 -5.01 -6.54
CA GLU A 137 -17.30 -4.97 -7.96
C GLU A 137 -17.08 -3.61 -8.63
N THR A 138 -17.30 -2.54 -7.89
CA THR A 138 -17.26 -1.16 -8.41
C THR A 138 -16.19 -0.30 -7.77
N LEU A 139 -15.44 -0.89 -6.85
CA LEU A 139 -14.42 -0.17 -6.08
C LEU A 139 -13.23 0.18 -6.96
N THR A 140 -12.73 1.40 -6.81
CA THR A 140 -11.50 1.87 -7.45
C THR A 140 -10.39 2.04 -6.41
N MET A 141 -9.16 1.80 -6.84
CA MET A 141 -7.97 1.83 -5.98
C MET A 141 -7.43 3.25 -5.89
N ASP A 142 -8.09 4.06 -5.08
CA ASP A 142 -7.71 5.43 -4.77
C ASP A 142 -8.08 5.80 -3.32
N PHE A 143 -7.58 6.93 -2.85
CA PHE A 143 -7.77 7.35 -1.44
C PHE A 143 -9.23 7.61 -1.09
N ASP A 144 -9.96 8.32 -1.96
CA ASP A 144 -11.33 8.75 -1.66
C ASP A 144 -12.30 7.56 -1.71
N SER A 145 -12.17 6.70 -2.72
CA SER A 145 -13.05 5.52 -2.89
C SER A 145 -12.88 4.54 -1.73
N LEU A 146 -11.65 4.26 -1.33
CA LEU A 146 -11.37 3.36 -0.21
C LEU A 146 -11.79 3.96 1.13
N MET A 147 -11.62 5.27 1.31
CA MET A 147 -12.07 5.97 2.52
C MET A 147 -13.59 5.97 2.65
N ALA A 148 -14.33 6.11 1.54
CA ALA A 148 -15.79 6.01 1.52
C ALA A 148 -16.28 4.63 2.00
N GLU A 149 -15.50 3.57 1.74
CA GLU A 149 -15.76 2.21 2.22
C GLU A 149 -15.17 1.94 3.62
N LYS A 150 -14.76 2.98 4.35
CA LYS A 150 -14.15 2.90 5.69
C LYS A 150 -12.88 2.05 5.74
N SER A 151 -12.16 1.99 4.62
CA SER A 151 -10.85 1.36 4.48
C SER A 151 -9.83 2.40 4.03
N GLY A 152 -8.71 1.99 3.44
CA GLY A 152 -7.68 2.90 2.96
C GLY A 152 -6.70 2.25 2.02
N LEU A 153 -6.03 3.07 1.21
CA LEU A 153 -5.01 2.62 0.28
C LEU A 153 -3.75 2.11 1.00
N GLY A 154 -3.45 2.65 2.17
CA GLY A 154 -2.34 2.20 3.02
C GLY A 154 -1.04 2.00 2.24
N THR A 155 -0.52 0.79 2.28
CA THR A 155 0.71 0.38 1.55
C THR A 155 0.43 -0.13 0.13
N ALA A 156 -0.83 -0.12 -0.34
CA ALA A 156 -1.26 -0.77 -1.58
C ALA A 156 -0.95 -2.29 -1.63
N GLY A 157 -0.81 -2.90 -0.47
CA GLY A 157 -0.71 -4.35 -0.32
C GLY A 157 -2.09 -4.99 -0.38
N VAL A 158 -2.46 -5.50 -1.56
CA VAL A 158 -3.78 -6.09 -1.81
C VAL A 158 -3.77 -7.56 -1.41
N VAL A 159 -4.55 -7.92 -0.39
CA VAL A 159 -4.67 -9.31 0.06
C VAL A 159 -6.07 -9.83 -0.28
N VAL A 160 -6.13 -10.79 -1.17
CA VAL A 160 -7.37 -11.41 -1.64
C VAL A 160 -7.70 -12.63 -0.79
N ILE A 161 -8.93 -12.71 -0.28
CA ILE A 161 -9.43 -13.82 0.53
C ILE A 161 -10.62 -14.45 -0.21
N ASN A 162 -10.55 -15.74 -0.50
CA ASN A 162 -11.63 -16.48 -1.15
C ASN A 162 -12.48 -17.25 -0.13
N LYS A 163 -13.63 -17.78 -0.58
CA LYS A 163 -14.60 -18.48 0.28
C LYS A 163 -14.09 -19.80 0.85
N ASP A 164 -13.00 -20.35 0.31
CA ASP A 164 -12.38 -21.57 0.83
C ASP A 164 -11.60 -21.32 2.12
N GLN A 165 -11.40 -20.06 2.49
CA GLN A 165 -10.70 -19.66 3.70
C GLN A 165 -11.68 -19.31 4.83
N ASP A 166 -11.29 -19.68 6.05
CA ASP A 166 -11.95 -19.20 7.26
C ASP A 166 -11.51 -17.76 7.54
N ILE A 167 -12.40 -16.80 7.31
CA ILE A 167 -12.11 -15.37 7.47
C ILE A 167 -11.65 -15.03 8.90
N ILE A 168 -12.18 -15.70 9.90
CA ILE A 168 -11.81 -15.44 11.31
C ILE A 168 -10.36 -15.89 11.55
N LYS A 169 -9.96 -17.05 11.00
CA LYS A 169 -8.57 -17.51 11.09
C LYS A 169 -7.63 -16.59 10.31
N CYS A 170 -8.05 -16.10 9.15
CA CYS A 170 -7.27 -15.11 8.39
C CYS A 170 -7.02 -13.84 9.21
N MET A 171 -8.07 -13.28 9.82
CA MET A 171 -7.96 -12.09 10.65
C MET A 171 -7.10 -12.33 11.89
N ALA A 172 -7.29 -13.45 12.59
CA ALA A 172 -6.49 -13.81 13.76
C ALA A 172 -4.98 -13.98 13.42
N ARG A 173 -4.64 -14.36 12.17
CA ARG A 173 -3.25 -14.46 11.73
C ARG A 173 -2.64 -13.10 11.38
N ILE A 174 -3.44 -12.14 10.95
CA ILE A 174 -3.00 -10.79 10.60
C ILE A 174 -2.81 -9.93 11.86
N ALA A 175 -3.65 -10.12 12.88
CA ALA A 175 -3.58 -9.43 14.17
C ALA A 175 -2.39 -9.92 15.01
#